data_f2615ed6b8987fa1f942b277b8060ca7
#
_entry.id   f2615ed6b8987fa1f942b277b8060ca7
#
_cell.length_a   1.000
_cell.length_b   1.000
_cell.length_c   1.000
_cell.angle_alpha   90.00
_cell.angle_beta   90.00
_cell.angle_gamma   90.00
#
_symmetry.space_group_name_H-M   'P 1'
#
loop_
_entity.id
_entity.type
_entity.pdbx_description
1 polymer ?
#
loop_
_entity_poly.entity_id
_entity_poly.type
_entity_poly.pdbx_seq_one_letter_code
_entity_poly.pdbx_strand_id
1 'polypeptide(L)'
;MSKMSMTRRIGWIAARGRAAAVVPVALLAGVSSGDTNTTTAPTVSNVSIPTPKIPGVAPLPGPLAAAATISPNIGVLTISPLAGGPVDSNMTISGSGLAKNASVQLTWATSNATWNVDPEPNTVNYMGRTTTNVTVDLAKVTTDANGSFSLTMKVPNDFGGSHEIYAVINGVDVNEGAFITTRTLTVTPKSGPVGTPITVTYNGMGSSLFQNSAAVLWDNHFTGELVSEWTRGTGTTTIRAAGPVGNHVLMVGDALTDLYLNPIQSPYPFMNGASVVFHVTKDSGPPKPSVSWPVSVTPTVNELTTLQPGDLDPSSTAVATLSTQSGPVGSTDHLTVTGLSGTGTAQVEWATESGSRVDCSSVTGQGCWVPAASPVASGTITNGGFSTALTIPVGLGGWHMVLVMNGTKIEAQAPYYVKESIVPFYNKNGQLLSEGVATANNAPAAFAAGDSGKGTYTFKEGQEFTISIKGVGWTQLDNTLSVDYDNSYVGYGCGFNSNGYLVIHLFATGGVGTHLIDLHPMLYTSQPAFANTPYGLAPVLSSANDFPGLALGYQVPTFHFAIKIVK
;
A
#
# COMPACT_ATOMS: atom_id res chain seq x y z
N MET A 1 -21.63 -32.06 58.51
CA MET A 1 -22.34 -30.97 59.22
C MET A 1 -21.78 -29.69 58.61
N SER A 2 -22.44 -28.85 57.90
CA SER A 2 -23.78 -28.33 57.77
C SER A 2 -23.96 -27.85 56.33
N LYS A 3 -25.06 -28.18 55.67
CA LYS A 3 -25.51 -27.66 54.39
C LYS A 3 -25.98 -26.25 54.55
N MET A 4 -25.60 -25.36 53.62
CA MET A 4 -26.31 -24.07 53.46
C MET A 4 -26.66 -23.88 51.98
N SER A 5 -27.92 -24.06 51.69
CA SER A 5 -28.61 -23.80 50.42
C SER A 5 -28.82 -22.27 50.29
N MET A 6 -28.50 -21.72 49.11
CA MET A 6 -28.91 -20.36 48.74
C MET A 6 -29.63 -20.39 47.39
N THR A 7 -30.95 -20.40 47.51
CA THR A 7 -31.92 -20.24 46.41
C THR A 7 -31.92 -18.80 45.94
N ARG A 8 -31.52 -18.54 44.69
CA ARG A 8 -31.71 -17.24 44.04
C ARG A 8 -33.03 -17.24 43.25
N ARG A 9 -33.93 -16.38 43.68
CA ARG A 9 -35.18 -16.05 42.99
C ARG A 9 -34.87 -15.29 41.69
N ILE A 10 -35.44 -15.81 40.57
CA ILE A 10 -35.48 -15.12 39.29
C ILE A 10 -36.73 -14.23 39.30
N GLY A 11 -36.50 -12.92 39.27
CA GLY A 11 -37.57 -11.94 39.09
C GLY A 11 -37.82 -11.71 37.59
N TRP A 12 -39.01 -12.00 37.14
CA TRP A 12 -39.51 -11.66 35.81
C TRP A 12 -39.87 -10.17 35.81
N ILE A 13 -39.18 -9.38 34.96
CA ILE A 13 -39.61 -8.03 34.59
C ILE A 13 -40.29 -8.12 33.23
N ALA A 14 -41.60 -7.86 33.22
CA ALA A 14 -42.40 -7.76 32.03
C ALA A 14 -41.97 -6.55 31.18
N ALA A 15 -41.41 -6.76 30.01
CA ALA A 15 -41.15 -5.70 29.05
C ALA A 15 -42.44 -5.41 28.25
N ARG A 16 -42.95 -4.21 28.42
CA ARG A 16 -44.04 -3.64 27.61
C ARG A 16 -43.53 -3.44 26.18
N GLY A 17 -44.21 -4.04 25.22
CA GLY A 17 -43.96 -3.85 23.79
C GLY A 17 -44.11 -2.37 23.39
N ARG A 18 -43.11 -1.89 22.68
CA ARG A 18 -43.23 -0.70 21.83
C ARG A 18 -43.18 -1.21 20.38
N ALA A 19 -44.24 -0.90 19.64
CA ALA A 19 -44.34 -1.16 18.21
C ALA A 19 -43.15 -0.51 17.49
N ALA A 20 -42.40 -1.32 16.76
CA ALA A 20 -41.39 -0.84 15.84
C ALA A 20 -42.11 -0.25 14.61
N ALA A 21 -41.98 1.05 14.43
CA ALA A 21 -42.37 1.70 13.20
C ALA A 21 -41.39 1.24 12.11
N VAL A 22 -41.92 0.60 11.08
CA VAL A 22 -41.22 0.28 9.84
C VAL A 22 -40.98 1.61 9.14
N VAL A 23 -39.73 2.08 9.14
CA VAL A 23 -39.31 3.19 8.29
C VAL A 23 -38.97 2.63 6.92
N PRO A 24 -39.59 3.08 5.84
CA PRO A 24 -39.19 2.65 4.51
C PRO A 24 -37.78 3.15 4.21
N VAL A 25 -36.88 2.24 3.88
CA VAL A 25 -35.57 2.55 3.34
C VAL A 25 -35.79 3.15 1.95
N ALA A 26 -35.74 4.47 1.86
CA ALA A 26 -35.62 5.14 0.57
C ALA A 26 -34.21 4.83 0.02
N LEU A 27 -34.18 4.34 -1.22
CA LEU A 27 -32.94 4.25 -2.01
C LEU A 27 -32.32 5.66 -2.06
N LEU A 28 -31.24 5.86 -1.35
CA LEU A 28 -30.41 7.05 -1.46
C LEU A 28 -29.43 6.83 -2.62
N ALA A 29 -29.82 7.33 -3.78
CA ALA A 29 -28.87 7.72 -4.80
C ALA A 29 -27.99 8.84 -4.21
N GLY A 30 -26.68 8.69 -4.31
CA GLY A 30 -25.65 9.68 -4.14
C GLY A 30 -25.86 10.72 -3.04
N VAL A 31 -25.44 10.43 -1.81
CA VAL A 31 -25.20 11.49 -0.83
C VAL A 31 -23.69 11.67 -0.70
N SER A 32 -23.17 12.72 -1.32
CA SER A 32 -21.95 13.33 -0.84
C SER A 32 -22.24 13.83 0.57
N SER A 33 -21.66 13.22 1.58
CA SER A 33 -21.67 13.78 2.94
C SER A 33 -20.82 15.03 2.96
N GLY A 34 -21.44 16.17 2.70
CA GLY A 34 -20.87 17.45 3.05
C GLY A 34 -20.97 17.62 4.55
N ASP A 35 -19.87 17.43 5.27
CA ASP A 35 -19.73 17.87 6.64
C ASP A 35 -19.69 19.40 6.66
N THR A 36 -20.78 20.01 7.16
CA THR A 36 -20.82 21.43 7.47
C THR A 36 -20.26 21.70 8.86
N ASN A 37 -18.97 21.43 9.06
CA ASN A 37 -18.22 22.04 10.14
C ASN A 37 -17.24 23.04 9.52
N THR A 38 -17.62 24.31 9.53
CA THR A 38 -16.78 25.43 9.19
C THR A 38 -15.75 25.70 10.29
N THR A 39 -14.76 24.83 10.40
CA THR A 39 -13.44 25.23 10.87
C THR A 39 -12.62 25.46 9.61
N THR A 40 -12.17 26.68 9.39
CA THR A 40 -11.25 27.03 8.32
C THR A 40 -10.03 26.10 8.43
N ALA A 41 -10.02 25.06 7.61
CA ALA A 41 -8.83 24.24 7.42
C ALA A 41 -7.70 25.15 6.91
N PRO A 42 -6.47 25.00 7.41
CA PRO A 42 -5.33 25.67 6.83
C PRO A 42 -5.29 25.29 5.35
N THR A 43 -5.06 26.27 4.50
CA THR A 43 -4.91 26.11 3.05
C THR A 43 -3.69 25.24 2.84
N VAL A 44 -3.89 23.94 2.71
CA VAL A 44 -2.85 23.03 2.24
C VAL A 44 -2.58 23.47 0.81
N SER A 45 -1.37 23.95 0.57
CA SER A 45 -0.88 24.18 -0.79
C SER A 45 -1.16 22.91 -1.58
N ASN A 46 -1.75 23.05 -2.78
CA ASN A 46 -2.00 21.92 -3.66
C ASN A 46 -0.69 21.18 -3.92
N VAL A 47 -0.41 20.17 -3.11
CA VAL A 47 0.68 19.24 -3.36
C VAL A 47 0.24 18.43 -4.57
N SER A 48 0.79 18.77 -5.72
CA SER A 48 0.64 17.98 -6.93
C SER A 48 1.44 16.69 -6.72
N ILE A 49 0.77 15.66 -6.20
CA ILE A 49 1.37 14.33 -6.09
C ILE A 49 1.60 13.82 -7.51
N PRO A 50 2.85 13.62 -7.95
CA PRO A 50 3.09 13.08 -9.29
C PRO A 50 2.52 11.68 -9.37
N THR A 51 1.55 11.45 -10.24
CA THR A 51 1.03 10.12 -10.52
C THR A 51 2.19 9.25 -10.99
N PRO A 52 2.50 8.12 -10.32
CA PRO A 52 3.56 7.23 -10.75
C PRO A 52 3.31 6.81 -12.20
N LYS A 53 4.25 7.07 -13.09
CA LYS A 53 4.17 6.56 -14.47
C LYS A 53 4.46 5.08 -14.45
N ILE A 54 3.41 4.26 -14.51
CA ILE A 54 3.55 2.81 -14.64
C ILE A 54 3.95 2.51 -16.08
N PRO A 55 5.06 1.80 -16.32
CA PRO A 55 5.45 1.41 -17.65
C PRO A 55 4.35 0.57 -18.31
N GLY A 56 3.89 0.99 -19.50
CA GLY A 56 2.91 0.25 -20.30
C GLY A 56 1.46 0.72 -20.16
N VAL A 57 1.14 1.65 -19.27
CA VAL A 57 -0.20 2.25 -19.16
C VAL A 57 -0.21 3.59 -19.88
N ALA A 58 -0.99 3.69 -20.96
CA ALA A 58 -1.23 4.98 -21.59
C ALA A 58 -2.13 5.83 -20.65
N PRO A 59 -1.72 7.06 -20.28
CA PRO A 59 -2.58 7.91 -19.47
C PRO A 59 -3.85 8.26 -20.26
N LEU A 60 -4.99 8.30 -19.55
CA LEU A 60 -6.19 8.88 -20.14
C LEU A 60 -5.94 10.35 -20.53
N PRO A 61 -6.63 10.85 -21.57
CA PRO A 61 -6.60 12.26 -21.89
C PRO A 61 -6.93 13.12 -20.65
N GLY A 62 -6.34 14.30 -20.57
CA GLY A 62 -6.50 15.17 -19.41
C GLY A 62 -7.97 15.58 -19.16
N PRO A 63 -8.29 16.03 -17.93
CA PRO A 63 -9.65 16.40 -17.57
C PRO A 63 -10.16 17.56 -18.39
N LEU A 64 -11.44 17.50 -18.78
CA LEU A 64 -12.15 18.61 -19.40
C LEU A 64 -12.45 19.70 -18.37
N ALA A 65 -12.45 20.96 -18.83
CA ALA A 65 -12.97 22.07 -18.05
C ALA A 65 -14.50 21.93 -17.88
N ALA A 66 -14.94 22.11 -16.66
CA ALA A 66 -16.31 22.18 -16.13
C ALA A 66 -17.46 21.53 -16.93
N ALA A 67 -18.27 20.75 -16.22
CA ALA A 67 -19.46 20.07 -16.73
C ALA A 67 -20.30 20.91 -17.67
N ALA A 68 -20.54 20.39 -18.87
CA ALA A 68 -21.44 20.97 -19.84
C ALA A 68 -22.90 20.90 -19.34
N THR A 69 -23.70 21.93 -19.66
CA THR A 69 -25.12 21.93 -19.36
C THR A 69 -25.82 20.94 -20.30
N ILE A 70 -26.58 19.99 -19.75
CA ILE A 70 -27.35 19.03 -20.55
C ILE A 70 -28.38 19.78 -21.39
N SER A 71 -28.29 19.68 -22.72
CA SER A 71 -29.27 20.13 -23.68
C SER A 71 -30.27 19.02 -23.97
N PRO A 72 -31.50 19.32 -24.50
CA PRO A 72 -32.42 18.25 -24.83
C PRO A 72 -31.78 17.24 -25.78
N ASN A 73 -32.03 15.95 -25.53
CA ASN A 73 -31.50 14.81 -26.29
C ASN A 73 -31.66 15.01 -27.82
N ILE A 74 -30.53 15.18 -28.50
CA ILE A 74 -30.49 15.32 -29.95
C ILE A 74 -29.75 14.12 -30.52
N GLY A 75 -30.43 13.33 -31.32
CA GLY A 75 -29.88 12.13 -31.92
C GLY A 75 -29.92 10.89 -31.01
N VAL A 76 -29.15 9.87 -31.37
CA VAL A 76 -28.99 8.60 -30.64
C VAL A 76 -27.52 8.23 -30.59
N LEU A 77 -27.04 7.89 -29.42
CA LEU A 77 -25.72 7.30 -29.20
C LEU A 77 -25.88 5.82 -28.87
N THR A 78 -25.22 4.95 -29.60
CA THR A 78 -25.25 3.50 -29.40
C THR A 78 -23.85 2.99 -29.15
N ILE A 79 -23.69 2.19 -28.11
CA ILE A 79 -22.40 1.63 -27.70
C ILE A 79 -22.46 0.10 -27.73
N SER A 80 -21.46 -0.51 -28.35
CA SER A 80 -21.40 -1.98 -28.54
C SER A 80 -20.02 -2.50 -28.11
N PRO A 81 -19.94 -3.68 -27.49
CA PRO A 81 -21.06 -4.56 -27.13
C PRO A 81 -21.91 -4.01 -25.96
N LEU A 82 -23.20 -4.25 -25.97
CA LEU A 82 -24.14 -3.78 -24.93
C LEU A 82 -23.82 -4.40 -23.55
N ALA A 83 -23.27 -5.60 -23.53
CA ALA A 83 -22.85 -6.28 -22.29
C ALA A 83 -21.56 -5.68 -21.70
N GLY A 84 -20.96 -4.70 -22.36
CA GLY A 84 -19.67 -4.16 -21.99
C GLY A 84 -18.50 -5.08 -22.42
N GLY A 85 -17.31 -4.80 -21.91
CA GLY A 85 -16.11 -5.57 -22.20
C GLY A 85 -14.95 -5.22 -21.27
N PRO A 86 -13.92 -6.05 -21.25
CA PRO A 86 -12.75 -5.77 -20.42
C PRO A 86 -11.90 -4.62 -21.00
N VAL A 87 -11.03 -4.08 -20.18
CA VAL A 87 -9.95 -3.17 -20.59
C VAL A 87 -9.23 -3.74 -21.83
N ASP A 88 -8.84 -2.86 -22.76
CA ASP A 88 -8.17 -3.19 -24.03
C ASP A 88 -9.01 -4.02 -25.04
N SER A 89 -10.25 -4.39 -24.72
CA SER A 89 -11.16 -4.96 -25.72
C SER A 89 -11.64 -3.88 -26.69
N ASN A 90 -12.28 -4.28 -27.79
CA ASN A 90 -12.83 -3.33 -28.75
C ASN A 90 -14.21 -2.84 -28.29
N MET A 91 -14.43 -1.53 -28.37
CA MET A 91 -15.68 -0.85 -28.15
C MET A 91 -16.03 -0.06 -29.43
N THR A 92 -17.29 -0.11 -29.88
CA THR A 92 -17.78 0.69 -30.99
C THR A 92 -18.82 1.67 -30.51
N ILE A 93 -18.60 2.96 -30.78
CA ILE A 93 -19.50 4.07 -30.46
C ILE A 93 -20.05 4.59 -31.77
N SER A 94 -21.38 4.59 -31.90
CA SER A 94 -22.07 5.07 -33.11
C SER A 94 -23.08 6.14 -32.75
N GLY A 95 -23.10 7.24 -33.49
CA GLY A 95 -24.05 8.30 -33.34
C GLY A 95 -24.90 8.46 -34.59
N SER A 96 -26.18 8.85 -34.45
CA SER A 96 -27.08 9.17 -35.55
C SER A 96 -28.07 10.29 -35.18
N GLY A 97 -28.58 10.99 -36.17
CA GLY A 97 -29.51 12.12 -35.97
C GLY A 97 -28.88 13.35 -35.30
N LEU A 98 -27.56 13.44 -35.32
CA LEU A 98 -26.78 14.57 -34.81
C LEU A 98 -26.69 15.70 -35.88
N ALA A 99 -26.08 16.81 -35.51
CA ALA A 99 -25.77 17.87 -36.47
C ALA A 99 -24.89 17.36 -37.61
N LYS A 100 -25.19 17.71 -38.85
CA LYS A 100 -24.49 17.28 -40.06
C LYS A 100 -23.12 17.94 -40.15
N ASN A 101 -22.10 17.16 -40.56
CA ASN A 101 -20.72 17.62 -40.72
C ASN A 101 -20.18 18.35 -39.48
N ALA A 102 -20.67 17.96 -38.31
CA ALA A 102 -20.30 18.57 -37.04
C ALA A 102 -19.11 17.81 -36.38
N SER A 103 -18.27 18.58 -35.74
CA SER A 103 -17.24 18.00 -34.86
C SER A 103 -17.88 17.56 -33.54
N VAL A 104 -17.78 16.31 -33.19
CA VAL A 104 -18.27 15.71 -31.95
C VAL A 104 -17.07 15.31 -31.09
N GLN A 105 -16.99 15.88 -29.90
CA GLN A 105 -16.10 15.41 -28.86
C GLN A 105 -16.81 14.30 -28.07
N LEU A 106 -16.23 13.12 -28.05
CA LEU A 106 -16.68 12.04 -27.16
C LEU A 106 -15.91 12.16 -25.85
N THR A 107 -16.63 12.07 -24.73
CA THR A 107 -16.04 12.13 -23.40
C THR A 107 -16.43 10.89 -22.58
N TRP A 108 -15.63 10.57 -21.58
CA TRP A 108 -15.72 9.39 -20.75
C TRP A 108 -15.85 9.80 -19.28
N ALA A 109 -16.95 9.43 -18.65
CA ALA A 109 -17.14 9.64 -17.22
C ALA A 109 -16.34 8.60 -16.43
N THR A 110 -15.55 9.05 -15.48
CA THR A 110 -14.70 8.21 -14.64
C THR A 110 -14.47 8.88 -13.29
N SER A 111 -13.48 8.40 -12.54
CA SER A 111 -13.09 8.95 -11.25
C SER A 111 -11.59 9.17 -11.19
N ASN A 112 -11.17 10.20 -10.46
CA ASN A 112 -9.82 10.29 -9.93
C ASN A 112 -9.86 9.75 -8.52
N ALA A 113 -9.02 8.76 -8.24
CA ALA A 113 -8.82 8.24 -6.89
C ALA A 113 -7.40 8.54 -6.43
N THR A 114 -7.24 8.81 -5.15
CA THR A 114 -5.94 9.08 -4.55
C THR A 114 -5.91 8.65 -3.09
N TRP A 115 -4.73 8.29 -2.65
CA TRP A 115 -4.43 8.11 -1.25
C TRP A 115 -4.34 9.46 -0.56
N ASN A 116 -4.88 9.53 0.66
CA ASN A 116 -4.73 10.69 1.52
C ASN A 116 -3.69 10.38 2.59
N VAL A 117 -2.67 11.18 2.63
CA VAL A 117 -1.66 11.19 3.67
C VAL A 117 -1.52 12.61 4.20
N ASP A 118 -1.26 12.72 5.48
CA ASP A 118 -1.06 13.99 6.16
C ASP A 118 0.38 14.04 6.68
N PRO A 119 1.33 14.58 5.87
CA PRO A 119 2.71 14.72 6.26
C PRO A 119 2.86 15.96 7.15
N GLU A 120 2.98 15.74 8.44
CA GLU A 120 3.29 16.74 9.45
C GLU A 120 4.79 16.72 9.78
N PRO A 121 5.36 17.78 10.35
CA PRO A 121 6.73 17.71 10.85
C PRO A 121 6.91 16.53 11.83
N ASN A 122 7.86 15.65 11.52
CA ASN A 122 8.19 14.44 12.29
C ASN A 122 7.07 13.39 12.40
N THR A 123 6.02 13.44 11.57
CA THR A 123 5.01 12.39 11.51
C THR A 123 4.39 12.27 10.13
N VAL A 124 3.87 11.10 9.81
CA VAL A 124 3.07 10.86 8.60
C VAL A 124 1.85 10.05 8.99
N ASN A 125 0.68 10.62 8.78
CA ASN A 125 -0.58 9.97 9.07
C ASN A 125 -1.26 9.49 7.80
N TYR A 126 -1.73 8.24 7.79
CA TYR A 126 -2.58 7.74 6.74
C TYR A 126 -4.03 8.11 7.00
N MET A 127 -4.64 8.84 6.06
CA MET A 127 -5.98 9.43 6.19
C MET A 127 -7.03 8.73 5.30
N GLY A 128 -6.70 7.62 4.67
CA GLY A 128 -7.63 6.88 3.81
C GLY A 128 -7.51 7.22 2.33
N ARG A 129 -8.62 7.21 1.63
CA ARG A 129 -8.73 7.35 0.16
C ARG A 129 -9.79 8.38 -0.17
N THR A 130 -9.59 9.10 -1.27
CA THR A 130 -10.59 10.03 -1.84
C THR A 130 -10.83 9.69 -3.30
N THR A 131 -12.10 9.69 -3.69
CA THR A 131 -12.53 9.49 -5.07
C THR A 131 -13.37 10.69 -5.50
N THR A 132 -13.03 11.25 -6.66
CA THR A 132 -13.75 12.40 -7.26
C THR A 132 -14.16 12.05 -8.68
N ASN A 133 -15.46 12.17 -8.99
CA ASN A 133 -15.94 11.94 -10.34
C ASN A 133 -15.45 13.03 -11.29
N VAL A 134 -15.00 12.61 -12.46
CA VAL A 134 -14.49 13.49 -13.51
C VAL A 134 -14.95 12.98 -14.87
N THR A 135 -14.92 13.87 -15.86
CA THR A 135 -15.13 13.52 -17.27
C THR A 135 -13.86 13.86 -18.03
N VAL A 136 -13.41 12.94 -18.87
CA VAL A 136 -12.16 13.08 -19.65
C VAL A 136 -12.45 12.94 -21.14
N ASP A 137 -11.60 13.53 -21.96
CA ASP A 137 -11.68 13.38 -23.42
C ASP A 137 -11.42 11.92 -23.81
N LEU A 138 -12.30 11.36 -24.62
CA LEU A 138 -12.18 9.99 -25.13
C LEU A 138 -11.69 9.98 -26.59
N ALA A 139 -12.41 10.69 -27.47
CA ALA A 139 -12.09 10.78 -28.88
C ALA A 139 -12.80 11.97 -29.52
N LYS A 140 -12.31 12.38 -30.69
CA LYS A 140 -12.95 13.37 -31.51
C LYS A 140 -13.31 12.77 -32.87
N VAL A 141 -14.57 12.93 -33.29
CA VAL A 141 -15.09 12.42 -34.57
C VAL A 141 -15.82 13.52 -35.31
N THR A 142 -16.07 13.29 -36.61
CA THR A 142 -16.91 14.19 -37.43
C THR A 142 -18.10 13.40 -37.93
N THR A 143 -19.30 13.95 -37.80
CA THR A 143 -20.50 13.37 -38.38
C THR A 143 -20.49 13.52 -39.91
N ASP A 144 -21.12 12.58 -40.59
CA ASP A 144 -21.32 12.64 -42.06
C ASP A 144 -22.44 13.63 -42.45
N ALA A 145 -22.75 13.68 -43.75
CA ALA A 145 -23.83 14.51 -44.30
C ALA A 145 -25.23 14.11 -43.80
N ASN A 146 -25.38 12.95 -43.14
CA ASN A 146 -26.62 12.48 -42.55
C ASN A 146 -26.66 12.72 -41.02
N GLY A 147 -25.61 13.27 -40.45
CA GLY A 147 -25.47 13.47 -39.00
C GLY A 147 -25.13 12.21 -38.24
N SER A 148 -24.39 11.29 -38.87
CA SER A 148 -24.00 10.01 -38.30
C SER A 148 -22.49 9.85 -38.23
N PHE A 149 -22.02 9.03 -37.28
CA PHE A 149 -20.63 8.57 -37.20
C PHE A 149 -20.56 7.14 -36.62
N SER A 150 -19.44 6.47 -36.83
CA SER A 150 -19.09 5.23 -36.15
C SER A 150 -17.60 5.20 -35.86
N LEU A 151 -17.23 4.89 -34.62
CA LEU A 151 -15.86 4.81 -34.14
C LEU A 151 -15.66 3.49 -33.39
N THR A 152 -14.66 2.71 -33.82
CA THR A 152 -14.20 1.54 -33.04
C THR A 152 -12.88 1.90 -32.39
N MET A 153 -12.77 1.68 -31.09
CA MET A 153 -11.58 1.95 -30.29
C MET A 153 -11.38 0.92 -29.18
N LYS A 154 -10.27 1.00 -28.49
CA LYS A 154 -10.00 0.19 -27.30
C LYS A 154 -10.71 0.77 -26.10
N VAL A 155 -11.26 -0.13 -25.25
CA VAL A 155 -11.75 0.25 -23.91
C VAL A 155 -10.57 0.81 -23.12
N PRO A 156 -10.69 2.00 -22.54
CA PRO A 156 -9.62 2.60 -21.75
C PRO A 156 -9.19 1.72 -20.59
N ASN A 157 -7.90 1.78 -20.23
CA ASN A 157 -7.43 1.22 -18.97
C ASN A 157 -7.86 2.14 -17.82
N ASP A 158 -8.97 1.81 -17.20
CA ASP A 158 -9.64 2.61 -16.20
C ASP A 158 -10.38 1.74 -15.19
N PHE A 159 -10.98 2.35 -14.18
CA PHE A 159 -11.84 1.67 -13.22
C PHE A 159 -12.90 0.83 -13.91
N GLY A 160 -13.33 -0.23 -13.25
CA GLY A 160 -14.43 -1.05 -13.68
C GLY A 160 -15.80 -0.47 -13.34
N GLY A 161 -16.83 -1.02 -13.94
CA GLY A 161 -18.20 -0.61 -13.74
C GLY A 161 -18.74 0.17 -14.94
N SER A 162 -19.84 0.91 -14.72
CA SER A 162 -20.49 1.67 -15.77
C SER A 162 -19.83 3.01 -15.96
N HIS A 163 -19.51 3.34 -17.19
CA HIS A 163 -19.00 4.63 -17.62
C HIS A 163 -19.97 5.26 -18.60
N GLU A 164 -20.39 6.48 -18.30
CA GLU A 164 -21.17 7.28 -19.24
C GLU A 164 -20.26 7.87 -20.31
N ILE A 165 -20.75 7.84 -21.55
CA ILE A 165 -20.06 8.40 -22.70
C ILE A 165 -20.96 9.50 -23.26
N TYR A 166 -20.47 10.72 -23.30
CA TYR A 166 -21.21 11.85 -23.82
C TYR A 166 -20.73 12.22 -25.20
N ALA A 167 -21.68 12.59 -26.08
CA ALA A 167 -21.41 13.25 -27.32
C ALA A 167 -21.56 14.78 -27.12
N VAL A 168 -20.47 15.51 -27.27
CA VAL A 168 -20.42 16.97 -27.04
C VAL A 168 -20.23 17.69 -28.36
N ILE A 169 -21.15 18.61 -28.68
CA ILE A 169 -21.07 19.47 -29.87
C ILE A 169 -21.10 20.93 -29.41
N ASN A 170 -20.09 21.71 -29.80
CA ASN A 170 -19.94 23.12 -29.40
C ASN A 170 -20.00 23.35 -27.88
N GLY A 171 -19.44 22.41 -27.11
CA GLY A 171 -19.41 22.49 -25.64
C GLY A 171 -20.72 22.12 -24.94
N VAL A 172 -21.67 21.53 -25.68
CA VAL A 172 -22.97 21.09 -25.14
C VAL A 172 -23.10 19.59 -25.31
N ASP A 173 -23.48 18.90 -24.24
CA ASP A 173 -23.84 17.48 -24.28
C ASP A 173 -25.14 17.34 -25.08
N VAL A 174 -25.09 16.66 -26.20
CA VAL A 174 -26.25 16.45 -27.07
C VAL A 174 -26.86 15.06 -26.92
N ASN A 175 -26.08 14.08 -26.46
CA ASN A 175 -26.55 12.72 -26.18
C ASN A 175 -25.58 11.97 -25.28
N GLU A 176 -26.06 10.89 -24.64
CA GLU A 176 -25.27 10.04 -23.77
C GLU A 176 -25.54 8.57 -24.05
N GLY A 177 -24.57 7.71 -23.69
CA GLY A 177 -24.66 6.27 -23.67
C GLY A 177 -23.78 5.72 -22.56
N ALA A 178 -23.83 4.45 -22.31
CA ALA A 178 -23.03 3.83 -21.27
C ALA A 178 -22.26 2.60 -21.77
N PHE A 179 -21.08 2.37 -21.21
CA PHE A 179 -20.29 1.17 -21.41
C PHE A 179 -19.92 0.55 -20.06
N ILE A 180 -19.97 -0.76 -19.93
CA ILE A 180 -19.59 -1.46 -18.72
C ILE A 180 -18.19 -2.04 -18.91
N THR A 181 -17.22 -1.52 -18.17
CA THR A 181 -15.88 -2.12 -18.08
C THR A 181 -15.94 -3.32 -17.14
N THR A 182 -15.66 -4.50 -17.69
CA THR A 182 -15.76 -5.77 -16.97
C THR A 182 -14.43 -6.22 -16.39
N ARG A 183 -14.49 -7.01 -15.33
CA ARG A 183 -13.31 -7.53 -14.63
C ARG A 183 -12.63 -8.64 -15.39
N THR A 184 -11.31 -8.71 -15.29
CA THR A 184 -10.51 -9.84 -15.80
C THR A 184 -9.40 -10.22 -14.85
N LEU A 185 -9.15 -11.53 -14.70
CA LEU A 185 -8.04 -12.09 -13.95
C LEU A 185 -7.06 -12.75 -14.92
N THR A 186 -5.81 -12.31 -14.87
CA THR A 186 -4.69 -12.93 -15.58
C THR A 186 -3.67 -13.46 -14.58
N VAL A 187 -3.26 -14.71 -14.75
CA VAL A 187 -2.29 -15.39 -13.88
C VAL A 187 -1.21 -16.02 -14.77
N THR A 188 0.05 -15.69 -14.49
CA THR A 188 1.20 -16.16 -15.28
C THR A 188 2.42 -16.43 -14.39
N PRO A 189 3.06 -17.61 -14.46
CA PRO A 189 2.64 -18.82 -15.19
C PRO A 189 1.43 -19.51 -14.53
N LYS A 190 0.90 -20.58 -15.14
CA LYS A 190 -0.17 -21.40 -14.59
C LYS A 190 0.34 -22.73 -13.99
N SER A 191 1.63 -22.93 -13.98
CA SER A 191 2.27 -24.10 -13.35
C SER A 191 3.75 -23.83 -13.06
N GLY A 192 4.30 -24.54 -12.09
CA GLY A 192 5.71 -24.47 -11.73
C GLY A 192 6.00 -25.19 -10.41
N PRO A 193 7.27 -25.34 -10.04
CA PRO A 193 7.66 -25.87 -8.73
C PRO A 193 7.23 -24.95 -7.58
N VAL A 194 7.26 -25.47 -6.34
CA VAL A 194 7.09 -24.65 -5.12
C VAL A 194 8.07 -23.48 -5.16
N GLY A 195 7.59 -22.30 -4.81
CA GLY A 195 8.37 -21.05 -4.84
C GLY A 195 8.37 -20.32 -6.20
N THR A 196 7.74 -20.89 -7.25
CA THR A 196 7.61 -20.19 -8.53
C THR A 196 6.90 -18.85 -8.36
N PRO A 197 7.49 -17.72 -8.79
CA PRO A 197 6.78 -16.44 -8.81
C PRO A 197 5.58 -16.49 -9.77
N ILE A 198 4.43 -16.06 -9.30
CA ILE A 198 3.16 -16.03 -10.04
C ILE A 198 2.72 -14.57 -10.10
N THR A 199 2.76 -13.99 -11.28
CA THR A 199 2.17 -12.66 -11.51
C THR A 199 0.65 -12.79 -11.61
N VAL A 200 -0.04 -12.05 -10.77
CA VAL A 200 -1.49 -11.93 -10.71
C VAL A 200 -1.86 -10.53 -11.12
N THR A 201 -2.67 -10.37 -12.16
CA THR A 201 -3.20 -9.08 -12.60
C THR A 201 -4.72 -9.15 -12.64
N TYR A 202 -5.37 -8.25 -11.92
CA TYR A 202 -6.82 -8.11 -11.86
C TYR A 202 -7.21 -6.72 -12.34
N ASN A 203 -7.93 -6.67 -13.47
CA ASN A 203 -8.38 -5.43 -14.08
C ASN A 203 -9.87 -5.21 -13.87
N GLY A 204 -10.30 -3.96 -13.93
CA GLY A 204 -11.70 -3.59 -13.84
C GLY A 204 -12.23 -3.50 -12.42
N MET A 205 -11.36 -3.29 -11.42
CA MET A 205 -11.79 -2.86 -10.08
C MET A 205 -12.46 -1.49 -10.18
N GLY A 206 -13.57 -1.30 -9.46
CA GLY A 206 -14.29 -0.04 -9.47
C GLY A 206 -13.65 1.01 -8.57
N SER A 207 -14.15 2.25 -8.65
CA SER A 207 -13.67 3.36 -7.82
C SER A 207 -14.37 3.49 -6.47
N SER A 208 -15.47 2.77 -6.25
CA SER A 208 -16.24 2.87 -5.00
C SER A 208 -15.59 2.08 -3.86
N LEU A 209 -15.94 2.44 -2.63
CA LEU A 209 -15.39 1.84 -1.41
C LEU A 209 -15.41 0.30 -1.38
N PHE A 210 -16.41 -0.33 -1.98
CA PHE A 210 -16.53 -1.80 -2.02
C PHE A 210 -15.98 -2.43 -3.30
N GLN A 211 -15.35 -1.67 -4.16
CA GLN A 211 -14.89 -2.11 -5.48
C GLN A 211 -13.45 -1.72 -5.80
N ASN A 212 -12.84 -0.83 -5.00
CA ASN A 212 -11.49 -0.30 -5.23
C ASN A 212 -10.38 -1.15 -4.60
N SER A 213 -10.74 -2.27 -3.99
CA SER A 213 -9.82 -3.33 -3.59
C SER A 213 -10.39 -4.70 -3.94
N ALA A 214 -9.52 -5.70 -4.06
CA ALA A 214 -9.88 -7.07 -4.35
C ALA A 214 -9.09 -8.02 -3.45
N ALA A 215 -9.81 -8.92 -2.77
CA ALA A 215 -9.20 -9.98 -1.97
C ALA A 215 -8.58 -11.05 -2.87
N VAL A 216 -7.38 -11.48 -2.53
CA VAL A 216 -6.68 -12.60 -3.14
C VAL A 216 -6.73 -13.79 -2.18
N LEU A 217 -7.19 -14.94 -2.67
CA LEU A 217 -7.23 -16.17 -1.91
C LEU A 217 -6.44 -17.26 -2.62
N TRP A 218 -5.70 -18.03 -1.84
CA TRP A 218 -5.03 -19.25 -2.27
C TRP A 218 -5.61 -20.43 -1.50
N ASP A 219 -6.22 -21.40 -2.20
CA ASP A 219 -6.91 -22.55 -1.60
C ASP A 219 -7.93 -22.17 -0.51
N ASN A 220 -8.70 -21.11 -0.75
CA ASN A 220 -9.66 -20.50 0.17
C ASN A 220 -9.05 -19.78 1.40
N HIS A 221 -7.73 -19.68 1.49
CA HIS A 221 -7.08 -18.87 2.53
C HIS A 221 -6.85 -17.45 2.01
N PHE A 222 -7.20 -16.47 2.82
CA PHE A 222 -6.95 -15.06 2.50
C PHE A 222 -5.43 -14.79 2.53
N THR A 223 -4.91 -14.31 1.40
CA THR A 223 -3.51 -13.91 1.25
C THR A 223 -3.33 -12.41 1.50
N GLY A 224 -4.21 -11.60 0.95
CA GLY A 224 -4.16 -10.15 1.08
C GLY A 224 -5.05 -9.48 0.05
N GLU A 225 -4.89 -8.17 -0.10
CA GLU A 225 -5.67 -7.38 -1.04
C GLU A 225 -4.83 -6.75 -2.14
N LEU A 226 -5.43 -6.62 -3.31
CA LEU A 226 -5.00 -5.72 -4.38
C LEU A 226 -5.74 -4.40 -4.20
N VAL A 227 -5.04 -3.30 -4.33
CA VAL A 227 -5.61 -1.94 -4.36
C VAL A 227 -5.29 -1.29 -5.69
N SER A 228 -6.06 -0.30 -6.10
CA SER A 228 -5.95 0.29 -7.44
C SER A 228 -6.33 1.76 -7.50
N GLU A 229 -5.89 2.55 -6.52
CA GLU A 229 -6.19 3.99 -6.47
C GLU A 229 -5.53 4.73 -7.64
N TRP A 230 -4.20 4.63 -7.74
CA TRP A 230 -3.44 5.30 -8.81
C TRP A 230 -3.39 4.50 -10.09
N THR A 231 -3.48 3.19 -9.98
CA THR A 231 -3.48 2.26 -11.12
C THR A 231 -4.84 2.16 -11.81
N ARG A 232 -5.85 2.92 -11.33
CA ARG A 232 -7.15 3.10 -11.96
C ARG A 232 -7.85 1.78 -12.32
N GLY A 233 -8.06 0.94 -11.31
CA GLY A 233 -8.78 -0.33 -11.49
C GLY A 233 -7.91 -1.52 -11.87
N THR A 234 -6.59 -1.36 -11.93
CA THR A 234 -5.66 -2.48 -12.20
C THR A 234 -4.82 -2.80 -10.97
N GLY A 235 -5.07 -3.93 -10.33
CA GLY A 235 -4.23 -4.47 -9.26
C GLY A 235 -3.27 -5.52 -9.80
N THR A 236 -1.98 -5.39 -9.50
CA THR A 236 -0.95 -6.37 -9.89
C THR A 236 -0.08 -6.74 -8.71
N THR A 237 0.17 -8.03 -8.53
CA THR A 237 1.09 -8.55 -7.53
C THR A 237 1.86 -9.75 -8.03
N THR A 238 2.87 -10.16 -7.25
CA THR A 238 3.54 -11.43 -7.42
C THR A 238 3.45 -12.20 -6.11
N ILE A 239 2.75 -13.32 -6.13
CA ILE A 239 2.75 -14.32 -5.06
C ILE A 239 3.61 -15.51 -5.46
N ARG A 240 3.86 -16.44 -4.54
CA ARG A 240 4.68 -17.63 -4.83
C ARG A 240 3.81 -18.89 -4.81
N ALA A 241 4.10 -19.83 -5.71
CA ALA A 241 3.44 -21.14 -5.72
C ALA A 241 3.72 -21.89 -4.40
N ALA A 242 2.71 -22.11 -3.59
CA ALA A 242 2.82 -22.73 -2.27
C ALA A 242 2.00 -24.02 -2.19
N GLY A 243 2.35 -24.87 -1.23
CA GLY A 243 1.62 -26.10 -0.94
C GLY A 243 2.20 -27.35 -1.63
N PRO A 244 1.56 -28.51 -1.43
CA PRO A 244 2.01 -29.80 -1.98
C PRO A 244 1.91 -29.87 -3.51
N VAL A 245 2.57 -30.82 -4.13
CA VAL A 245 2.46 -31.10 -5.57
C VAL A 245 1.00 -31.41 -5.91
N GLY A 246 0.43 -30.70 -6.88
CA GLY A 246 -0.97 -30.84 -7.28
C GLY A 246 -1.58 -29.52 -7.75
N ASN A 247 -2.90 -29.51 -7.84
CA ASN A 247 -3.68 -28.35 -8.25
C ASN A 247 -4.04 -27.51 -7.03
N HIS A 248 -3.83 -26.21 -7.18
CA HIS A 248 -4.19 -25.16 -6.24
C HIS A 248 -5.11 -24.16 -6.91
N VAL A 249 -5.97 -23.51 -6.16
CA VAL A 249 -6.92 -22.53 -6.71
C VAL A 249 -6.55 -21.14 -6.20
N LEU A 250 -6.25 -20.26 -7.14
CA LEU A 250 -6.14 -18.83 -6.88
C LEU A 250 -7.46 -18.16 -7.26
N MET A 251 -8.05 -17.42 -6.34
CA MET A 251 -9.27 -16.65 -6.56
C MET A 251 -9.03 -15.19 -6.23
N VAL A 252 -9.60 -14.28 -7.03
CA VAL A 252 -9.57 -12.84 -6.80
C VAL A 252 -10.97 -12.29 -6.98
N GLY A 253 -11.43 -11.48 -6.05
CA GLY A 253 -12.75 -10.85 -6.14
C GLY A 253 -12.80 -9.54 -5.38
N ASP A 254 -13.66 -8.62 -5.82
CA ASP A 254 -13.83 -7.33 -5.18
C ASP A 254 -14.21 -7.50 -3.71
N ALA A 255 -13.57 -6.73 -2.85
CA ALA A 255 -13.75 -6.80 -1.41
C ALA A 255 -13.40 -5.47 -0.76
N LEU A 256 -13.87 -5.24 0.46
CA LEU A 256 -13.39 -4.11 1.27
C LEU A 256 -12.07 -4.46 2.00
N THR A 257 -11.95 -5.68 2.45
CA THR A 257 -10.76 -6.32 3.01
C THR A 257 -10.82 -7.81 2.68
N ASP A 258 -11.73 -8.54 3.31
CA ASP A 258 -11.99 -9.95 3.04
C ASP A 258 -13.01 -10.13 1.90
N LEU A 259 -12.91 -11.22 1.17
CA LEU A 259 -13.86 -11.55 0.13
C LEU A 259 -15.24 -11.85 0.74
N TYR A 260 -16.26 -11.15 0.23
CA TYR A 260 -17.64 -11.43 0.61
C TYR A 260 -18.15 -12.69 -0.08
N LEU A 261 -18.40 -13.74 0.70
CA LEU A 261 -18.67 -15.08 0.17
C LEU A 261 -20.16 -15.34 -0.15
N ASN A 262 -21.08 -14.44 0.21
CA ASN A 262 -22.51 -14.61 -0.08
C ASN A 262 -22.96 -13.70 -1.23
N PRO A 263 -22.84 -14.11 -2.50
CA PRO A 263 -23.17 -13.26 -3.64
C PRO A 263 -24.66 -12.88 -3.73
N ILE A 264 -25.55 -13.66 -3.10
CA ILE A 264 -27.01 -13.40 -3.11
C ILE A 264 -27.35 -12.14 -2.32
N GLN A 265 -26.56 -11.81 -1.30
CA GLN A 265 -26.75 -10.63 -0.45
C GLN A 265 -25.64 -9.59 -0.63
N SER A 266 -24.85 -9.70 -1.68
CA SER A 266 -23.82 -8.70 -1.98
C SER A 266 -24.47 -7.33 -2.19
N PRO A 267 -23.92 -6.27 -1.58
CA PRO A 267 -24.38 -4.90 -1.82
C PRO A 267 -24.17 -4.47 -3.29
N TYR A 268 -23.29 -5.18 -4.02
CA TYR A 268 -22.99 -4.93 -5.42
C TYR A 268 -23.16 -6.20 -6.24
N PRO A 269 -23.94 -6.16 -7.34
CA PRO A 269 -24.26 -7.34 -8.15
C PRO A 269 -23.03 -7.89 -8.92
N PHE A 270 -21.89 -7.22 -8.91
CA PHE A 270 -20.70 -7.56 -9.70
C PHE A 270 -19.51 -8.05 -8.85
N MET A 271 -19.69 -8.31 -7.56
CA MET A 271 -18.62 -8.83 -6.68
C MET A 271 -18.34 -10.33 -6.89
N ASN A 272 -18.42 -10.81 -8.12
CA ASN A 272 -18.06 -12.18 -8.44
C ASN A 272 -16.56 -12.32 -8.59
N GLY A 273 -15.98 -13.20 -7.79
CA GLY A 273 -14.57 -13.56 -7.93
C GLY A 273 -14.30 -14.30 -9.23
N ALA A 274 -13.12 -14.06 -9.79
CA ALA A 274 -12.55 -14.89 -10.84
C ALA A 274 -11.56 -15.88 -10.22
N SER A 275 -11.41 -17.08 -10.80
CA SER A 275 -10.48 -18.08 -10.30
C SER A 275 -9.66 -18.71 -11.41
N VAL A 276 -8.45 -19.15 -11.06
CA VAL A 276 -7.52 -19.86 -11.94
C VAL A 276 -6.92 -21.02 -11.16
N VAL A 277 -6.83 -22.19 -11.80
CA VAL A 277 -6.08 -23.32 -11.27
C VAL A 277 -4.59 -23.15 -11.60
N PHE A 278 -3.76 -23.22 -10.57
CA PHE A 278 -2.30 -23.31 -10.70
C PHE A 278 -1.87 -24.74 -10.38
N HIS A 279 -0.93 -25.29 -11.15
CA HIS A 279 -0.40 -26.64 -10.92
C HIS A 279 1.02 -26.57 -10.35
N VAL A 280 1.16 -26.94 -9.06
CA VAL A 280 2.48 -27.13 -8.43
C VAL A 280 3.06 -28.45 -8.94
N THR A 281 4.20 -28.37 -9.65
CA THR A 281 4.77 -29.51 -10.38
C THR A 281 5.73 -30.37 -9.55
N LYS A 282 6.45 -29.73 -8.60
CA LYS A 282 7.41 -30.41 -7.71
C LYS A 282 7.80 -29.52 -6.52
N ASP A 283 8.29 -30.15 -5.46
CA ASP A 283 9.04 -29.49 -4.37
C ASP A 283 10.55 -29.70 -4.61
N SER A 284 11.27 -28.61 -4.89
CA SER A 284 12.73 -28.61 -5.10
C SER A 284 13.53 -28.20 -3.85
N GLY A 285 12.84 -28.03 -2.73
CA GLY A 285 13.42 -27.51 -1.49
C GLY A 285 13.28 -25.99 -1.35
N PRO A 286 13.56 -25.45 -0.16
CA PRO A 286 13.33 -24.04 0.14
C PRO A 286 14.25 -23.12 -0.69
N PRO A 287 13.68 -22.12 -1.37
CA PRO A 287 14.46 -21.05 -1.97
C PRO A 287 15.18 -20.23 -0.90
N LYS A 288 16.27 -19.57 -1.29
CA LYS A 288 16.97 -18.64 -0.40
C LYS A 288 16.10 -17.43 -0.10
N PRO A 289 16.25 -16.81 1.08
CA PRO A 289 15.62 -15.54 1.37
C PRO A 289 15.94 -14.49 0.32
N SER A 290 14.94 -13.66 0.00
CA SER A 290 15.08 -12.56 -0.95
C SER A 290 14.16 -11.40 -0.57
N VAL A 291 14.40 -10.25 -1.18
CA VAL A 291 13.64 -9.01 -0.95
C VAL A 291 13.22 -8.46 -2.30
N SER A 292 11.94 -8.18 -2.46
CA SER A 292 11.38 -7.52 -3.64
C SER A 292 11.03 -6.08 -3.30
N TRP A 293 11.72 -5.13 -3.94
CA TRP A 293 11.50 -3.72 -3.74
C TRP A 293 10.45 -3.17 -4.70
N PRO A 294 9.62 -2.21 -4.26
CA PRO A 294 8.74 -1.48 -5.16
C PRO A 294 9.53 -0.65 -6.18
N VAL A 295 8.84 -0.16 -7.19
CA VAL A 295 9.45 0.78 -8.14
C VAL A 295 9.90 2.03 -7.39
N SER A 296 11.16 2.43 -7.58
CA SER A 296 11.71 3.63 -6.95
C SER A 296 10.98 4.87 -7.47
N VAL A 297 10.42 5.64 -6.55
CA VAL A 297 9.88 6.98 -6.83
C VAL A 297 10.88 7.98 -6.27
N THR A 298 11.24 8.99 -7.07
CA THR A 298 12.08 10.09 -6.57
C THR A 298 11.17 11.11 -5.90
N PRO A 299 11.20 11.24 -4.56
CA PRO A 299 10.41 12.24 -3.88
C PRO A 299 10.94 13.65 -4.17
N THR A 300 10.08 14.63 -4.08
CA THR A 300 10.52 16.02 -4.04
C THR A 300 10.95 16.38 -2.62
N VAL A 301 12.04 17.13 -2.47
CA VAL A 301 12.60 17.48 -1.15
C VAL A 301 11.58 18.25 -0.29
N ASN A 302 10.68 19.00 -0.91
CA ASN A 302 9.63 19.76 -0.21
C ASN A 302 8.49 18.90 0.33
N GLU A 303 8.40 17.64 -0.09
CA GLU A 303 7.34 16.69 0.28
C GLU A 303 7.86 15.63 1.26
N LEU A 304 9.16 15.63 1.55
CA LEU A 304 9.76 14.68 2.49
C LEU A 304 9.43 15.05 3.92
N THR A 305 8.72 14.18 4.59
CA THR A 305 8.64 14.19 6.04
C THR A 305 9.81 13.39 6.59
N THR A 306 10.78 14.11 7.14
CA THR A 306 11.98 13.54 7.75
C THR A 306 11.98 13.81 9.24
N LEU A 307 12.59 12.91 10.01
CA LEU A 307 12.79 13.13 11.44
C LEU A 307 13.81 14.26 11.65
N GLN A 308 13.37 15.34 12.29
CA GLN A 308 14.17 16.53 12.53
C GLN A 308 13.83 17.17 13.87
N PRO A 309 14.69 17.07 14.88
CA PRO A 309 14.42 17.60 16.22
C PRO A 309 14.61 19.11 16.36
N GLY A 310 14.96 19.82 15.30
CA GLY A 310 15.17 21.28 15.31
C GLY A 310 15.26 21.88 13.92
N ASP A 311 15.27 23.20 13.84
CA ASP A 311 15.29 23.94 12.58
C ASP A 311 16.74 24.25 12.13
N LEU A 312 16.94 24.27 10.81
CA LEU A 312 18.15 24.76 10.20
C LEU A 312 18.36 26.24 10.54
N ASP A 313 19.58 26.65 10.92
CA ASP A 313 19.90 28.05 11.10
C ASP A 313 19.64 28.83 9.79
N PRO A 314 18.67 29.76 9.77
CA PRO A 314 18.30 30.47 8.55
C PRO A 314 19.43 31.37 8.00
N SER A 315 20.46 31.63 8.80
CA SER A 315 21.65 32.40 8.38
C SER A 315 22.75 31.53 7.79
N SER A 316 22.62 30.19 7.88
CA SER A 316 23.63 29.26 7.38
C SER A 316 23.61 29.16 5.85
N THR A 317 24.79 29.12 5.27
CA THR A 317 25.00 28.79 3.84
C THR A 317 25.69 27.42 3.67
N ALA A 318 25.81 26.66 4.76
CA ALA A 318 26.49 25.39 4.73
C ALA A 318 25.66 24.34 3.98
N VAL A 319 26.37 23.45 3.29
CA VAL A 319 25.77 22.36 2.50
C VAL A 319 26.35 21.04 2.96
N ALA A 320 25.49 20.10 3.27
CA ALA A 320 25.82 18.70 3.58
C ALA A 320 25.46 17.82 2.38
N THR A 321 26.39 16.97 1.97
CA THR A 321 26.20 16.02 0.86
C THR A 321 26.62 14.62 1.29
N LEU A 322 25.74 13.65 1.07
CA LEU A 322 26.01 12.24 1.28
C LEU A 322 26.43 11.56 -0.03
N SER A 323 27.36 10.61 0.01
CA SER A 323 27.81 9.88 -1.18
C SER A 323 26.72 8.95 -1.73
N THR A 324 25.84 8.45 -0.87
CA THR A 324 24.58 7.80 -1.22
C THR A 324 23.43 8.46 -0.43
N GLN A 325 22.21 8.27 -0.88
CA GLN A 325 21.05 8.81 -0.17
C GLN A 325 20.22 7.72 0.49
N SER A 326 20.69 6.47 0.44
CA SER A 326 19.98 5.34 1.04
C SER A 326 20.89 4.15 1.27
N GLY A 327 20.57 3.37 2.28
CA GLY A 327 21.24 2.10 2.58
C GLY A 327 20.64 1.41 3.80
N PRO A 328 21.01 0.16 4.07
CA PRO A 328 20.54 -0.56 5.23
C PRO A 328 21.23 -0.08 6.52
N VAL A 329 20.64 -0.41 7.65
CA VAL A 329 21.27 -0.27 8.97
C VAL A 329 22.65 -0.90 8.98
N GLY A 330 23.64 -0.22 9.56
CA GLY A 330 25.03 -0.66 9.66
C GLY A 330 25.86 -0.47 8.39
N SER A 331 25.29 0.03 7.31
CA SER A 331 26.07 0.46 6.14
C SER A 331 26.87 1.72 6.45
N THR A 332 27.93 1.94 5.66
CA THR A 332 28.78 3.14 5.78
C THR A 332 28.53 4.03 4.58
N ASP A 333 28.33 5.31 4.84
CA ASP A 333 28.29 6.37 3.85
C ASP A 333 29.37 7.43 4.13
N HIS A 334 29.57 8.35 3.22
CA HIS A 334 30.49 9.48 3.38
C HIS A 334 29.73 10.79 3.32
N LEU A 335 29.88 11.58 4.40
CA LEU A 335 29.34 12.93 4.49
C LEU A 335 30.44 13.93 4.14
N THR A 336 30.13 14.85 3.23
CA THR A 336 30.95 16.01 2.92
C THR A 336 30.17 17.27 3.24
N VAL A 337 30.78 18.19 4.00
CA VAL A 337 30.17 19.45 4.40
C VAL A 337 31.04 20.62 3.96
N THR A 338 30.40 21.66 3.44
CA THR A 338 31.06 22.91 3.01
C THR A 338 30.26 24.10 3.49
N GLY A 339 30.92 25.28 3.59
CA GLY A 339 30.25 26.54 3.93
C GLY A 339 29.93 26.72 5.42
N LEU A 340 30.50 25.88 6.31
CA LEU A 340 30.34 26.01 7.75
C LEU A 340 30.99 27.30 8.27
N SER A 341 30.39 27.88 9.28
CA SER A 341 30.90 29.03 9.99
C SER A 341 31.98 28.63 11.01
N GLY A 342 32.94 29.56 11.26
CA GLY A 342 33.91 29.41 12.34
C GLY A 342 34.97 28.33 12.12
N THR A 343 35.54 27.87 13.23
CA THR A 343 36.59 26.83 13.31
C THR A 343 36.28 25.93 14.52
N GLY A 344 36.89 24.76 14.56
CA GLY A 344 36.68 23.81 15.67
C GLY A 344 36.12 22.48 15.20
N THR A 345 35.34 21.84 16.03
CA THR A 345 34.74 20.54 15.71
C THR A 345 33.24 20.69 15.55
N ALA A 346 32.70 20.28 14.38
CA ALA A 346 31.29 20.11 14.15
C ALA A 346 30.89 18.69 14.55
N GLN A 347 29.71 18.54 15.14
CA GLN A 347 29.08 17.23 15.42
C GLN A 347 28.17 16.85 14.26
N VAL A 348 28.10 15.56 13.97
CA VAL A 348 27.10 15.01 13.05
C VAL A 348 26.13 14.20 13.88
N GLU A 349 24.87 14.59 13.83
CA GLU A 349 23.80 13.93 14.57
C GLU A 349 22.84 13.23 13.61
N TRP A 350 22.31 12.11 14.08
CA TRP A 350 21.27 11.34 13.42
C TRP A 350 19.94 11.66 14.05
N ALA A 351 19.05 12.28 13.28
CA ALA A 351 17.68 12.49 13.72
C ALA A 351 16.91 11.18 13.69
N THR A 352 16.24 10.86 14.78
CA THR A 352 15.47 9.65 14.97
C THR A 352 14.23 9.93 15.82
N GLU A 353 13.44 8.89 16.08
CA GLU A 353 12.35 8.94 17.04
C GLU A 353 12.58 7.99 18.20
N SER A 354 12.13 8.42 19.36
CA SER A 354 11.90 7.56 20.50
C SER A 354 10.40 7.42 20.69
N GLY A 355 9.89 6.22 20.67
CA GLY A 355 8.47 5.99 20.74
C GLY A 355 8.06 4.79 21.57
N SER A 356 6.86 4.85 22.15
CA SER A 356 6.26 3.76 22.91
C SER A 356 4.77 3.69 22.65
N ARG A 357 4.25 2.49 22.42
CA ARG A 357 2.82 2.26 22.32
C ARG A 357 2.11 2.26 23.68
N VAL A 358 2.85 2.01 24.75
CA VAL A 358 2.28 1.79 26.09
C VAL A 358 2.36 3.02 27.00
N ASP A 359 3.21 3.98 26.67
CA ASP A 359 3.42 5.18 27.47
C ASP A 359 2.55 6.37 27.06
N CYS A 360 1.69 6.18 26.06
CA CYS A 360 0.74 7.18 25.64
C CYS A 360 -0.53 7.10 26.46
N SER A 361 -0.89 8.22 27.07
CA SER A 361 -2.16 8.38 27.79
C SER A 361 -3.39 8.40 26.86
N SER A 362 -3.22 8.29 25.54
CA SER A 362 -4.33 8.30 24.61
C SER A 362 -5.05 6.94 24.60
N VAL A 363 -6.36 7.00 24.75
CA VAL A 363 -7.28 5.84 24.75
C VAL A 363 -7.31 5.12 23.41
N THR A 364 -6.68 5.67 22.37
CA THR A 364 -6.75 5.22 20.99
C THR A 364 -5.64 4.24 20.59
N GLY A 365 -4.69 3.93 21.48
CA GLY A 365 -3.58 3.03 21.19
C GLY A 365 -2.56 3.58 20.18
N GLN A 366 -2.61 4.87 19.89
CA GLN A 366 -1.59 5.54 19.10
C GLN A 366 -0.28 5.63 19.86
N GLY A 367 0.85 5.42 19.18
CA GLY A 367 2.16 5.57 19.75
C GLY A 367 2.46 7.03 20.15
N CYS A 368 3.26 7.24 21.17
CA CYS A 368 3.89 8.52 21.47
C CYS A 368 5.25 8.57 20.78
N TRP A 369 5.44 9.58 19.99
CA TRP A 369 6.66 9.83 19.26
C TRP A 369 7.32 11.09 19.79
N VAL A 370 8.59 10.98 20.08
CA VAL A 370 9.39 12.13 20.49
C VAL A 370 10.61 12.20 19.57
N PRO A 371 10.69 13.22 18.72
CA PRO A 371 11.89 13.43 17.91
C PRO A 371 13.12 13.57 18.79
N ALA A 372 14.19 12.90 18.41
CA ALA A 372 15.45 12.87 19.11
C ALA A 372 16.60 12.93 18.12
N ALA A 373 17.79 13.33 18.59
CA ALA A 373 19.01 13.23 17.81
C ALA A 373 20.12 12.58 18.62
N SER A 374 21.00 11.87 17.97
CA SER A 374 22.14 11.22 18.60
C SER A 374 23.41 11.45 17.78
N PRO A 375 24.56 11.71 18.44
CA PRO A 375 25.85 11.86 17.76
C PRO A 375 26.26 10.56 17.05
N VAL A 376 26.63 10.66 15.78
CA VAL A 376 27.06 9.51 14.96
C VAL A 376 28.45 9.70 14.35
N ALA A 377 28.90 10.96 14.21
CA ALA A 377 30.24 11.30 13.74
C ALA A 377 30.60 12.72 14.17
N SER A 378 31.81 13.12 13.86
CA SER A 378 32.28 14.51 13.99
C SER A 378 33.37 14.82 12.97
N GLY A 379 33.64 16.11 12.74
CA GLY A 379 34.69 16.55 11.87
C GLY A 379 35.29 17.88 12.30
N THR A 380 36.58 18.04 12.09
CA THR A 380 37.25 19.32 12.33
C THR A 380 37.02 20.25 11.15
N ILE A 381 36.49 21.44 11.42
CA ILE A 381 36.22 22.44 10.39
C ILE A 381 37.56 23.02 9.89
N THR A 382 37.86 22.77 8.63
CA THR A 382 39.03 23.29 7.92
C THR A 382 38.54 23.95 6.64
N ASN A 383 38.88 25.24 6.48
CA ASN A 383 38.42 26.05 5.33
C ASN A 383 36.89 26.01 5.13
N GLY A 384 36.14 26.05 6.23
CA GLY A 384 34.69 26.06 6.21
C GLY A 384 34.05 24.70 5.89
N GLY A 385 34.77 23.59 6.04
CA GLY A 385 34.17 22.27 5.78
C GLY A 385 34.96 21.11 6.37
N PHE A 386 34.39 19.89 6.20
CA PHE A 386 35.04 18.62 6.55
C PHE A 386 34.40 17.47 5.76
N SER A 387 35.07 16.32 5.77
CA SER A 387 34.49 15.06 5.31
C SER A 387 34.70 13.99 6.37
N THR A 388 33.70 13.12 6.56
CA THR A 388 33.75 12.03 7.53
C THR A 388 32.96 10.82 7.06
N ALA A 389 33.35 9.64 7.54
CA ALA A 389 32.54 8.45 7.35
C ALA A 389 31.37 8.46 8.34
N LEU A 390 30.21 8.03 7.89
CA LEU A 390 28.97 7.91 8.64
C LEU A 390 28.51 6.45 8.63
N THR A 391 28.43 5.83 9.80
CA THR A 391 27.79 4.52 9.93
C THR A 391 26.31 4.71 10.26
N ILE A 392 25.44 4.14 9.43
CA ILE A 392 23.98 4.23 9.62
C ILE A 392 23.59 3.48 10.90
N PRO A 393 22.99 4.15 11.89
CA PRO A 393 22.72 3.57 13.20
C PRO A 393 21.72 2.41 13.13
N VAL A 394 21.79 1.52 14.11
CA VAL A 394 20.70 0.56 14.37
C VAL A 394 19.48 1.34 14.87
N GLY A 395 18.34 1.18 14.21
CA GLY A 395 17.13 1.91 14.56
C GLY A 395 16.04 1.77 13.52
N LEU A 396 15.10 2.70 13.60
CA LEU A 396 13.97 2.81 12.68
C LEU A 396 14.43 3.02 11.24
N GLY A 397 13.64 2.52 10.30
CA GLY A 397 13.81 2.74 8.86
C GLY A 397 13.10 3.99 8.36
N GLY A 398 13.05 4.12 7.03
CA GLY A 398 12.41 5.26 6.37
C GLY A 398 13.31 6.50 6.31
N TRP A 399 12.70 7.68 6.13
CA TRP A 399 13.41 8.93 5.98
C TRP A 399 13.90 9.51 7.31
N HIS A 400 15.19 9.79 7.37
CA HIS A 400 15.87 10.45 8.49
C HIS A 400 16.60 11.68 7.99
N MET A 401 16.94 12.60 8.91
CA MET A 401 17.81 13.73 8.61
C MET A 401 19.17 13.55 9.30
N VAL A 402 20.22 13.71 8.54
CA VAL A 402 21.59 13.87 9.06
C VAL A 402 21.80 15.36 9.33
N LEU A 403 22.04 15.71 10.58
CA LEU A 403 22.21 17.09 11.04
C LEU A 403 23.68 17.39 11.27
N VAL A 404 24.14 18.54 10.82
CA VAL A 404 25.49 19.05 11.08
C VAL A 404 25.40 20.18 12.08
N MET A 405 25.84 19.91 13.30
CA MET A 405 25.79 20.80 14.44
C MET A 405 27.10 21.58 14.59
N ASN A 406 27.02 22.90 14.62
CA ASN A 406 28.13 23.75 15.04
C ASN A 406 27.74 24.45 16.35
N GLY A 407 28.27 23.95 17.46
CA GLY A 407 27.76 24.28 18.78
C GLY A 407 26.34 23.77 18.96
N THR A 408 25.37 24.67 19.18
CA THR A 408 23.95 24.35 19.36
C THR A 408 23.09 24.57 18.10
N LYS A 409 23.70 25.00 17.01
CA LYS A 409 23.01 25.35 15.77
C LYS A 409 23.11 24.24 14.74
N ILE A 410 22.04 23.96 14.04
CA ILE A 410 22.03 23.11 12.85
C ILE A 410 22.47 24.02 11.68
N GLU A 411 23.70 23.87 11.19
CA GLU A 411 24.19 24.68 10.07
C GLU A 411 23.99 24.01 8.71
N ALA A 412 23.93 22.67 8.65
CA ALA A 412 23.61 21.94 7.43
C ALA A 412 22.84 20.67 7.75
N GLN A 413 22.13 20.16 6.75
CA GLN A 413 21.38 18.91 6.88
C GLN A 413 21.29 18.17 5.55
N ALA A 414 21.14 16.84 5.59
CA ALA A 414 20.96 16.00 4.42
C ALA A 414 20.00 14.85 4.72
N PRO A 415 19.00 14.59 3.86
CA PRO A 415 18.09 13.46 4.04
C PRO A 415 18.78 12.14 3.69
N TYR A 416 18.43 11.08 4.44
CA TYR A 416 18.88 9.72 4.19
C TYR A 416 17.74 8.73 4.39
N TYR A 417 17.58 7.79 3.46
CA TYR A 417 16.57 6.74 3.53
C TYR A 417 17.18 5.43 4.05
N VAL A 418 16.75 4.99 5.22
CA VAL A 418 17.16 3.69 5.80
C VAL A 418 16.30 2.59 5.21
N LYS A 419 16.95 1.67 4.49
CA LYS A 419 16.29 0.50 3.86
C LYS A 419 16.14 -0.64 4.84
N GLU A 420 15.00 -1.28 4.79
CA GLU A 420 14.77 -2.53 5.50
C GLU A 420 15.69 -3.64 4.99
N SER A 421 16.09 -4.52 5.88
CA SER A 421 17.01 -5.61 5.54
C SER A 421 16.80 -6.85 6.40
N ILE A 422 17.07 -8.01 5.80
CA ILE A 422 17.12 -9.30 6.49
C ILE A 422 18.32 -9.32 7.44
N VAL A 423 18.10 -9.82 8.65
CA VAL A 423 19.13 -9.95 9.69
C VAL A 423 19.52 -11.41 9.83
N PRO A 424 20.82 -11.74 9.76
CA PRO A 424 21.28 -13.08 10.13
C PRO A 424 21.03 -13.37 11.61
N PHE A 425 20.74 -14.63 11.93
CA PHE A 425 20.49 -15.11 13.28
C PHE A 425 21.58 -16.03 13.78
N TYR A 426 21.81 -15.94 15.07
CA TYR A 426 22.73 -16.82 15.80
C TYR A 426 21.97 -17.66 16.83
N ASN A 427 22.40 -18.90 17.04
CA ASN A 427 21.89 -19.69 18.14
C ASN A 427 22.50 -19.22 19.47
N LYS A 428 22.05 -19.81 20.59
CA LYS A 428 22.56 -19.51 21.93
C LYS A 428 24.07 -19.72 22.11
N ASN A 429 24.71 -20.46 21.21
CA ASN A 429 26.15 -20.73 21.22
C ASN A 429 26.92 -19.78 20.26
N GLY A 430 26.27 -18.79 19.68
CA GLY A 430 26.89 -17.89 18.72
C GLY A 430 27.08 -18.48 17.32
N GLN A 431 26.52 -19.65 17.02
CA GLN A 431 26.55 -20.20 15.67
C GLN A 431 25.46 -19.57 14.80
N LEU A 432 25.84 -19.11 13.63
CA LEU A 432 24.90 -18.62 12.64
C LEU A 432 24.03 -19.76 12.12
N LEU A 433 22.71 -19.61 12.25
CA LEU A 433 21.73 -20.62 11.83
C LEU A 433 21.31 -20.46 10.38
N SER A 434 20.93 -19.23 10.01
CA SER A 434 20.53 -18.89 8.66
C SER A 434 20.35 -17.38 8.54
N GLU A 435 20.29 -16.86 7.32
CA GLU A 435 19.91 -15.47 7.08
C GLU A 435 18.41 -15.29 7.37
N GLY A 436 18.11 -14.49 8.38
CA GLY A 436 16.75 -14.09 8.69
C GLY A 436 15.84 -15.18 9.28
N VAL A 437 16.34 -16.41 9.50
CA VAL A 437 15.53 -17.50 10.05
C VAL A 437 16.28 -18.20 11.18
N ALA A 438 15.63 -18.39 12.34
CA ALA A 438 16.18 -19.07 13.50
C ALA A 438 15.09 -19.78 14.32
N THR A 439 15.48 -20.63 15.27
CA THR A 439 14.52 -21.16 16.26
C THR A 439 14.27 -20.16 17.38
N ALA A 440 13.08 -20.17 17.98
CA ALA A 440 12.63 -19.16 18.95
C ALA A 440 13.55 -19.01 20.18
N ASN A 441 14.11 -20.09 20.66
CA ASN A 441 15.00 -20.06 21.82
C ASN A 441 16.42 -19.55 21.50
N ASN A 442 16.64 -19.11 20.27
CA ASN A 442 17.91 -18.64 19.76
C ASN A 442 17.82 -17.18 19.32
N ALA A 443 17.17 -16.34 20.13
CA ALA A 443 17.14 -14.91 19.90
C ALA A 443 18.57 -14.39 19.67
N PRO A 444 18.76 -13.52 18.67
CA PRO A 444 20.09 -13.05 18.31
C PRO A 444 20.72 -12.24 19.44
N ALA A 445 21.92 -12.59 19.81
CA ALA A 445 22.69 -11.84 20.82
C ALA A 445 23.30 -10.55 20.25
N ALA A 446 23.51 -10.50 18.94
CA ALA A 446 24.05 -9.35 18.20
C ALA A 446 23.70 -9.48 16.72
N PHE A 447 23.62 -8.33 16.04
CA PHE A 447 23.34 -8.24 14.61
C PHE A 447 24.61 -7.79 13.89
N ALA A 448 25.11 -8.61 12.97
CA ALA A 448 26.13 -8.21 12.03
C ALA A 448 25.49 -7.92 10.67
N ALA A 449 25.72 -6.72 10.13
CA ALA A 449 25.29 -6.40 8.77
C ALA A 449 26.12 -7.21 7.78
N GLY A 450 25.46 -7.93 6.87
CA GLY A 450 26.10 -8.53 5.71
C GLY A 450 26.69 -9.94 5.87
N ASP A 451 26.49 -10.59 7.01
CA ASP A 451 26.89 -12.00 7.13
C ASP A 451 25.88 -12.92 6.45
N SER A 452 26.30 -13.56 5.36
CA SER A 452 25.56 -14.63 4.70
C SER A 452 25.81 -15.94 5.46
N GLY A 453 24.93 -16.26 6.41
CA GLY A 453 25.10 -17.46 7.22
C GLY A 453 24.91 -18.75 6.45
N LYS A 454 25.65 -19.75 6.87
CA LYS A 454 25.42 -21.15 6.50
C LYS A 454 24.44 -21.78 7.50
N GLY A 455 23.22 -21.27 7.54
CA GLY A 455 22.21 -21.80 8.43
C GLY A 455 21.43 -22.95 7.81
N THR A 456 20.67 -23.63 8.65
CA THR A 456 19.69 -24.62 8.19
C THR A 456 18.31 -23.96 8.11
N TYR A 457 17.62 -24.22 7.00
CA TYR A 457 16.21 -23.87 6.84
C TYR A 457 15.31 -25.07 7.17
N THR A 458 15.86 -26.12 7.82
CA THR A 458 15.18 -27.39 8.06
C THR A 458 14.73 -27.48 9.50
N PHE A 459 13.45 -27.76 9.70
CA PHE A 459 12.78 -27.87 10.99
C PHE A 459 11.97 -29.16 11.05
N LYS A 460 11.69 -29.63 12.28
CA LYS A 460 10.71 -30.69 12.52
C LYS A 460 9.31 -30.09 12.63
N GLU A 461 8.30 -30.88 12.30
CA GLU A 461 6.91 -30.50 12.54
C GLU A 461 6.70 -30.04 13.99
N GLY A 462 6.03 -28.91 14.18
CA GLY A 462 5.79 -28.29 15.48
C GLY A 462 6.99 -27.54 16.10
N GLN A 463 8.14 -27.52 15.46
CA GLN A 463 9.29 -26.76 15.94
C GLN A 463 9.07 -25.26 15.72
N GLU A 464 9.32 -24.47 16.75
CA GLU A 464 9.29 -23.01 16.67
C GLU A 464 10.53 -22.48 15.93
N PHE A 465 10.31 -21.44 15.10
CA PHE A 465 11.37 -20.69 14.43
C PHE A 465 11.06 -19.19 14.44
N THR A 466 12.06 -18.38 14.18
CA THR A 466 11.92 -16.92 14.12
C THR A 466 12.44 -16.36 12.80
N ILE A 467 11.82 -15.27 12.36
CA ILE A 467 12.27 -14.46 11.24
C ILE A 467 12.59 -13.06 11.76
N SER A 468 13.64 -12.42 11.25
CA SER A 468 14.06 -11.13 11.72
C SER A 468 14.38 -10.16 10.58
N ILE A 469 13.93 -8.93 10.78
CA ILE A 469 14.12 -7.79 9.89
C ILE A 469 14.53 -6.59 10.74
N LYS A 470 15.38 -5.73 10.20
CA LYS A 470 15.76 -4.46 10.80
C LYS A 470 15.57 -3.31 9.82
N GLY A 471 15.50 -2.10 10.36
CA GLY A 471 15.23 -0.90 9.57
C GLY A 471 13.76 -0.79 9.17
N VAL A 472 12.85 -1.42 9.93
CA VAL A 472 11.40 -1.22 9.78
C VAL A 472 11.08 0.21 10.19
N GLY A 473 10.23 0.88 9.42
CA GLY A 473 10.03 2.30 9.49
C GLY A 473 9.33 2.81 10.74
N TRP A 474 9.19 4.12 10.81
CA TRP A 474 8.61 4.83 11.95
C TRP A 474 7.22 5.41 11.69
N THR A 475 6.76 5.41 10.44
CA THR A 475 5.47 5.98 10.05
C THR A 475 4.37 4.93 9.94
N GLN A 476 3.13 5.36 9.83
CA GLN A 476 2.01 4.46 9.54
C GLN A 476 2.11 3.79 8.16
N LEU A 477 3.00 4.27 7.29
CA LEU A 477 3.17 3.78 5.93
C LEU A 477 4.25 2.68 5.82
N ASP A 478 5.13 2.55 6.81
CA ASP A 478 6.31 1.68 6.69
C ASP A 478 6.69 0.93 7.98
N ASN A 479 5.88 1.01 9.05
CA ASN A 479 6.21 0.38 10.32
C ASN A 479 5.63 -1.02 10.52
N THR A 480 4.80 -1.49 9.60
CA THR A 480 4.02 -2.72 9.77
C THR A 480 4.12 -3.63 8.56
N LEU A 481 4.46 -4.89 8.82
CA LEU A 481 4.49 -5.95 7.84
C LEU A 481 3.50 -7.05 8.22
N SER A 482 2.70 -7.50 7.26
CA SER A 482 1.91 -8.72 7.38
C SER A 482 2.79 -9.95 7.22
N VAL A 483 2.29 -11.08 7.68
CA VAL A 483 2.95 -12.38 7.57
C VAL A 483 2.00 -13.36 6.91
N ASP A 484 2.42 -13.91 5.79
CA ASP A 484 1.74 -14.99 5.11
C ASP A 484 2.55 -16.28 5.21
N TYR A 485 1.88 -17.37 5.60
CA TYR A 485 2.45 -18.71 5.62
C TYR A 485 1.72 -19.54 4.55
N ASP A 486 2.45 -19.98 3.52
CA ASP A 486 1.90 -20.65 2.33
C ASP A 486 0.72 -19.87 1.69
N ASN A 487 0.91 -18.58 1.49
CA ASN A 487 -0.10 -17.63 1.00
C ASN A 487 -1.34 -17.50 1.92
N SER A 488 -1.25 -17.90 3.18
CA SER A 488 -2.30 -17.71 4.16
C SER A 488 -1.87 -16.62 5.16
N TYR A 489 -2.59 -15.52 5.22
CA TYR A 489 -2.35 -14.47 6.20
C TYR A 489 -2.54 -15.01 7.62
N VAL A 490 -1.49 -14.93 8.44
CA VAL A 490 -1.49 -15.45 9.81
C VAL A 490 -1.35 -14.37 10.88
N GLY A 491 -1.01 -13.15 10.49
CA GLY A 491 -0.87 -12.04 11.41
C GLY A 491 0.11 -10.99 10.90
N TYR A 492 0.52 -10.09 11.78
CA TYR A 492 1.41 -8.98 11.42
C TYR A 492 2.41 -8.65 12.54
N GLY A 493 3.47 -7.95 12.16
CA GLY A 493 4.45 -7.39 13.08
C GLY A 493 4.67 -5.89 12.82
N CYS A 494 4.97 -5.15 13.90
CA CYS A 494 5.26 -3.73 13.85
C CYS A 494 6.59 -3.44 14.52
N GLY A 495 7.47 -2.71 13.85
CA GLY A 495 8.82 -2.39 14.32
C GLY A 495 8.92 -1.24 15.31
N PHE A 496 7.82 -0.61 15.69
CA PHE A 496 7.79 0.64 16.45
C PHE A 496 8.44 0.54 17.83
N ASN A 497 7.92 -0.32 18.72
CA ASN A 497 8.44 -0.47 20.09
C ASN A 497 9.81 -1.15 20.16
N SER A 498 10.23 -1.78 19.08
CA SER A 498 11.51 -2.46 18.97
C SER A 498 12.57 -1.65 18.25
N ASN A 499 12.34 -0.35 18.09
CA ASN A 499 13.26 0.57 17.42
C ASN A 499 13.65 0.08 16.01
N GLY A 500 12.63 -0.26 15.19
CA GLY A 500 12.83 -0.72 13.82
C GLY A 500 13.29 -2.16 13.67
N TYR A 501 13.29 -2.91 14.76
CA TYR A 501 13.66 -4.32 14.74
C TYR A 501 12.42 -5.22 14.89
N LEU A 502 12.20 -6.09 13.92
CA LEU A 502 11.05 -6.99 13.89
C LEU A 502 11.53 -8.44 14.04
N VAL A 503 11.01 -9.15 15.05
CA VAL A 503 11.20 -10.59 15.25
C VAL A 503 9.84 -11.27 15.26
N ILE A 504 9.64 -12.16 14.30
CA ILE A 504 8.39 -12.90 14.12
C ILE A 504 8.61 -14.34 14.55
N HIS A 505 7.75 -14.83 15.45
CA HIS A 505 7.75 -16.19 15.94
C HIS A 505 6.67 -17.00 15.24
N LEU A 506 7.07 -18.12 14.64
CA LEU A 506 6.17 -19.05 13.94
C LEU A 506 6.51 -20.50 14.31
N PHE A 507 5.57 -21.40 14.02
CA PHE A 507 5.78 -22.84 14.14
C PHE A 507 5.86 -23.47 12.76
N ALA A 508 6.75 -24.43 12.58
CA ALA A 508 6.84 -25.24 11.38
C ALA A 508 5.65 -26.21 11.32
N THR A 509 4.67 -25.91 10.51
CA THR A 509 3.40 -26.65 10.37
C THR A 509 3.04 -26.86 8.92
N GLY A 510 2.15 -27.81 8.62
CA GLY A 510 1.66 -28.07 7.26
C GLY A 510 2.17 -29.38 6.65
N GLY A 511 2.92 -30.16 7.44
CA GLY A 511 3.46 -31.45 7.01
C GLY A 511 4.87 -31.37 6.40
N VAL A 512 5.37 -32.52 5.98
CA VAL A 512 6.73 -32.63 5.39
C VAL A 512 6.74 -31.99 4.01
N GLY A 513 7.65 -31.05 3.80
CA GLY A 513 7.79 -30.31 2.54
C GLY A 513 8.43 -28.95 2.71
N THR A 514 8.42 -28.19 1.62
CA THR A 514 8.84 -26.78 1.62
C THR A 514 7.62 -25.89 1.89
N HIS A 515 7.78 -24.98 2.87
CA HIS A 515 6.80 -23.99 3.24
C HIS A 515 7.35 -22.59 3.01
N LEU A 516 6.52 -21.70 2.48
CA LEU A 516 6.88 -20.34 2.12
C LEU A 516 6.36 -19.36 3.16
N ILE A 517 7.16 -18.36 3.49
CA ILE A 517 6.75 -17.28 4.37
C ILE A 517 7.04 -15.97 3.65
N ASP A 518 5.99 -15.18 3.40
CA ASP A 518 6.08 -13.88 2.76
C ASP A 518 5.63 -12.79 3.73
N LEU A 519 6.34 -11.66 3.73
CA LEU A 519 5.96 -10.49 4.50
C LEU A 519 5.67 -9.36 3.53
N HIS A 520 4.44 -8.84 3.61
CA HIS A 520 3.96 -7.77 2.72
C HIS A 520 3.78 -6.47 3.49
N PRO A 521 3.94 -5.31 2.82
CA PRO A 521 3.55 -4.04 3.38
C PRO A 521 2.10 -4.04 3.82
N MET A 522 1.83 -3.37 4.92
CA MET A 522 0.52 -3.28 5.53
C MET A 522 0.24 -1.85 5.93
N LEU A 523 -0.98 -1.35 5.69
CA LEU A 523 -1.38 -0.03 6.14
C LEU A 523 -1.96 -0.12 7.54
N TYR A 524 -1.40 0.68 8.45
CA TYR A 524 -1.94 0.85 9.78
C TYR A 524 -2.77 2.14 9.82
N THR A 525 -4.06 2.02 10.12
CA THR A 525 -4.92 3.19 10.29
C THR A 525 -5.62 3.17 11.63
N SER A 526 -5.59 4.30 12.32
CA SER A 526 -6.33 4.54 13.54
C SER A 526 -7.67 5.25 13.30
N GLN A 527 -8.07 5.41 12.03
CA GLN A 527 -9.25 6.19 11.67
C GLN A 527 -10.55 5.61 12.23
N PRO A 528 -11.45 6.46 12.79
CA PRO A 528 -12.75 6.03 13.31
C PRO A 528 -13.67 5.40 12.26
N ALA A 529 -13.48 5.67 10.97
CA ALA A 529 -14.26 5.08 9.88
C ALA A 529 -14.13 3.56 9.80
N PHE A 530 -13.06 3.00 10.36
CA PHE A 530 -12.82 1.56 10.47
C PHE A 530 -12.92 1.06 11.92
N ALA A 531 -13.72 1.74 12.73
CA ALA A 531 -13.84 1.49 14.19
C ALA A 531 -14.28 0.07 14.57
N ASN A 532 -14.83 -0.70 13.65
CA ASN A 532 -15.19 -2.10 13.87
C ASN A 532 -14.01 -3.08 13.64
N THR A 533 -12.93 -2.62 13.05
CA THR A 533 -11.67 -3.34 12.94
C THR A 533 -10.60 -2.49 13.61
N PRO A 534 -10.22 -2.79 14.87
CA PRO A 534 -9.31 -1.93 15.65
C PRO A 534 -8.02 -1.58 14.92
N TYR A 535 -7.70 -2.29 13.87
CA TYR A 535 -6.50 -2.11 13.09
C TYR A 535 -6.73 -2.28 11.58
N GLY A 536 -7.95 -2.27 11.09
CA GLY A 536 -8.46 -2.17 9.70
C GLY A 536 -7.52 -2.52 8.56
N LEU A 537 -6.75 -3.62 8.66
CA LEU A 537 -5.59 -3.81 7.81
C LEU A 537 -5.57 -5.17 7.17
N ALA A 538 -5.44 -5.14 5.86
CA ALA A 538 -5.05 -6.31 5.08
C ALA A 538 -3.62 -6.14 4.55
N PRO A 539 -2.91 -7.24 4.26
CA PRO A 539 -1.68 -7.19 3.47
C PRO A 539 -1.95 -6.51 2.13
N VAL A 540 -1.19 -5.47 1.80
CA VAL A 540 -1.33 -4.76 0.51
C VAL A 540 -0.42 -5.42 -0.52
N LEU A 541 -0.93 -6.38 -1.26
CA LEU A 541 -0.14 -7.18 -2.21
C LEU A 541 0.31 -6.37 -3.43
N SER A 542 -0.44 -5.35 -3.85
CA SER A 542 -0.10 -4.48 -4.97
C SER A 542 0.79 -3.29 -4.59
N SER A 543 1.36 -3.29 -3.39
CA SER A 543 2.17 -2.19 -2.83
C SER A 543 3.37 -1.77 -3.69
N ALA A 544 3.85 -2.64 -4.55
CA ALA A 544 4.93 -2.30 -5.47
C ALA A 544 4.55 -1.19 -6.48
N ASN A 545 3.26 -1.05 -6.79
CA ASN A 545 2.75 -0.14 -7.82
C ASN A 545 1.72 0.87 -7.28
N ASP A 546 1.03 0.52 -6.19
CA ASP A 546 -0.06 1.32 -5.64
C ASP A 546 -0.02 1.25 -4.11
N PHE A 547 0.59 2.25 -3.50
CA PHE A 547 0.76 2.35 -2.06
C PHE A 547 0.97 3.80 -1.65
N PRO A 548 0.30 4.30 -0.61
CA PRO A 548 0.33 5.73 -0.27
C PRO A 548 1.74 6.27 0.01
N GLY A 549 2.63 5.44 0.57
CA GLY A 549 4.00 5.84 0.87
C GLY A 549 4.87 6.15 -0.35
N LEU A 550 4.54 5.59 -1.52
CA LEU A 550 5.35 5.78 -2.73
C LEU A 550 5.41 7.24 -3.17
N ALA A 551 4.33 8.01 -2.98
CA ALA A 551 4.31 9.44 -3.31
C ALA A 551 5.26 10.27 -2.45
N LEU A 552 5.55 9.81 -1.25
CA LEU A 552 6.48 10.42 -0.31
C LEU A 552 7.88 9.78 -0.34
N GLY A 553 8.12 8.87 -1.30
CA GLY A 553 9.38 8.17 -1.46
C GLY A 553 9.64 7.05 -0.45
N TYR A 554 8.64 6.64 0.31
CA TYR A 554 8.73 5.45 1.16
C TYR A 554 8.66 4.19 0.30
N GLN A 555 9.61 3.27 0.50
CA GLN A 555 9.73 2.03 -0.27
C GLN A 555 9.68 0.86 0.70
N VAL A 556 8.49 0.31 0.94
CA VAL A 556 8.33 -0.86 1.80
C VAL A 556 8.39 -2.12 0.95
N PRO A 557 9.42 -2.98 1.15
CA PRO A 557 9.60 -4.17 0.33
C PRO A 557 8.71 -5.33 0.79
N THR A 558 8.60 -6.34 -0.09
CA THR A 558 8.12 -7.66 0.28
C THR A 558 9.31 -8.57 0.57
N PHE A 559 9.29 -9.25 1.71
CA PHE A 559 10.32 -10.22 2.10
C PHE A 559 9.85 -11.64 1.83
N HIS A 560 10.76 -12.46 1.32
CA HIS A 560 10.49 -13.84 0.91
C HIS A 560 11.40 -14.81 1.68
N PHE A 561 10.80 -15.62 2.54
CA PHE A 561 11.49 -16.69 3.27
C PHE A 561 10.91 -18.04 2.91
N ALA A 562 11.61 -19.10 3.25
CA ALA A 562 11.13 -20.46 3.11
C ALA A 562 11.81 -21.37 4.15
N ILE A 563 11.08 -22.39 4.59
CA ILE A 563 11.58 -23.46 5.44
C ILE A 563 11.30 -24.81 4.82
N LYS A 564 12.01 -25.82 5.26
CA LYS A 564 11.72 -27.22 4.96
C LYS A 564 11.35 -27.96 6.23
N ILE A 565 10.21 -28.61 6.23
CA ILE A 565 9.80 -29.50 7.31
C ILE A 565 10.23 -30.92 6.97
N VAL A 566 10.88 -31.58 7.93
CA VAL A 566 11.29 -32.97 7.87
C VAL A 566 10.64 -33.77 9.00
N LYS A 567 10.64 -35.10 8.85
CA LYS A 567 10.07 -36.02 9.85
C LYS A 567 10.77 -35.94 11.20
#